data_dcca79794bfc4ea4518cd1587bf40151
#
_entry.id   dcca79794bfc4ea4518cd1587bf40151
#
_cell.length_a   1.000
_cell.length_b   1.000
_cell.length_c   1.000
_cell.angle_alpha   90.00
_cell.angle_beta   90.00
_cell.angle_gamma   90.00
#
_symmetry.space_group_name_H-M   'P 1'
#
loop_
_entity.id
_entity.type
_entity.pdbx_description
1 polymer ?
#
loop_
_entity_poly.entity_id
_entity_poly.type
_entity_poly.pdbx_seq_one_letter_code
_entity_poly.pdbx_strand_id
1 'polypeptide(L)'
;MESIVTKYMSNCIICGKPDPDIHHGISGTANRKVSDAERLLFPVCPEHHNMGNNSIHLNPVINTWSKIAGELAWECQYLAQQLADVDKNGLDIKSVDEWREEAREKFRKKFGQNFV
;
A
#
# COMPACT_ATOMS: atom_id res chain seq x y z
N MET A 1 -15.06 -2.93 -3.38
CA MET A 1 -13.78 -3.38 -2.80
C MET A 1 -13.06 -2.18 -2.20
N GLU A 2 -12.54 -2.34 -1.01
CA GLU A 2 -11.85 -1.26 -0.30
C GLU A 2 -10.34 -1.40 -0.41
N SER A 3 -9.64 -0.26 -0.37
CA SER A 3 -8.17 -0.20 -0.38
C SER A 3 -7.68 0.77 0.68
N ILE A 4 -6.53 0.48 1.28
CA ILE A 4 -5.86 1.42 2.19
C ILE A 4 -5.13 2.52 1.41
N VAL A 5 -4.93 2.35 0.11
CA VAL A 5 -4.21 3.32 -0.74
C VAL A 5 -5.11 4.47 -1.18
N THR A 6 -6.34 4.15 -1.60
CA THR A 6 -7.29 5.15 -2.09
C THR A 6 -8.74 4.69 -1.88
N LYS A 7 -9.62 5.64 -1.70
CA LYS A 7 -11.06 5.38 -1.70
C LYS A 7 -11.66 5.35 -3.11
N TYR A 8 -10.94 5.84 -4.11
CA TYR A 8 -11.43 5.99 -5.49
C TYR A 8 -11.13 4.75 -6.31
N MET A 9 -11.80 3.63 -5.99
CA MET A 9 -11.54 2.33 -6.60
C MET A 9 -12.28 2.09 -7.93
N SER A 10 -13.10 3.02 -8.36
CA SER A 10 -13.89 2.88 -9.59
C SER A 10 -13.16 3.34 -10.86
N ASN A 11 -12.03 3.98 -10.72
CA ASN A 11 -11.28 4.54 -11.83
C ASN A 11 -9.80 4.28 -11.68
N CYS A 12 -9.09 4.21 -12.81
CA CYS A 12 -7.64 4.06 -12.82
C CYS A 12 -6.97 5.21 -12.04
N ILE A 13 -6.09 4.87 -11.12
CA ILE A 13 -5.39 5.85 -10.27
C ILE A 13 -4.42 6.72 -11.07
N ILE A 14 -4.02 6.28 -12.28
CA ILE A 14 -3.07 7.01 -13.13
C ILE A 14 -3.79 7.91 -14.14
N CYS A 15 -4.78 7.38 -14.86
CA CYS A 15 -5.42 8.11 -15.96
C CYS A 15 -6.92 8.37 -15.79
N GLY A 16 -7.55 7.81 -14.77
CA GLY A 16 -8.96 8.05 -14.49
C GLY A 16 -9.95 7.23 -15.31
N LYS A 17 -9.51 6.30 -16.17
CA LYS A 17 -10.42 5.44 -16.93
C LYS A 17 -11.29 4.61 -15.99
N PRO A 18 -12.58 4.39 -16.33
CA PRO A 18 -13.46 3.56 -15.51
C PRO A 18 -13.12 2.07 -15.64
N ASP A 19 -13.70 1.27 -14.76
CA ASP A 19 -13.60 -0.19 -14.74
C ASP A 19 -12.14 -0.69 -14.71
N PRO A 20 -11.34 -0.26 -13.71
CA PRO A 20 -9.93 -0.66 -13.65
C PRO A 20 -9.75 -2.11 -13.20
N ASP A 21 -8.59 -2.67 -13.53
CA ASP A 21 -8.08 -3.88 -12.89
C ASP A 21 -7.65 -3.57 -11.46
N ILE A 22 -7.45 -4.61 -10.67
CA ILE A 22 -6.90 -4.47 -9.32
C ILE A 22 -5.45 -4.96 -9.33
N HIS A 23 -4.53 -4.05 -9.01
CA HIS A 23 -3.11 -4.37 -8.84
C HIS A 23 -2.81 -4.56 -7.36
N HIS A 24 -2.17 -5.68 -7.01
CA HIS A 24 -1.69 -5.94 -5.66
C HIS A 24 -0.40 -5.14 -5.44
N GLY A 25 -0.39 -4.28 -4.42
CA GLY A 25 0.64 -3.25 -4.26
C GLY A 25 2.06 -3.76 -4.10
N ILE A 26 2.23 -4.94 -3.49
CA ILE A 26 3.53 -5.59 -3.40
C ILE A 26 3.47 -6.86 -4.21
N SER A 27 4.32 -6.96 -5.23
CA SER A 27 4.32 -8.06 -6.19
C SER A 27 4.98 -9.33 -5.65
N GLY A 28 4.78 -10.44 -6.37
CA GLY A 28 5.25 -11.76 -5.99
C GLY A 28 4.12 -12.62 -5.41
N THR A 29 4.20 -13.94 -5.63
CA THR A 29 3.11 -14.86 -5.25
C THR A 29 2.77 -14.80 -3.76
N ALA A 30 3.77 -14.78 -2.90
CA ALA A 30 3.55 -14.68 -1.46
C ALA A 30 3.00 -13.31 -1.05
N ASN A 31 3.55 -12.24 -1.61
CA ASN A 31 3.16 -10.88 -1.30
C ASN A 31 1.79 -10.50 -1.86
N ARG A 32 1.35 -11.16 -2.93
CA ARG A 32 0.02 -10.96 -3.48
C ARG A 32 -1.07 -11.30 -2.46
N LYS A 33 -0.91 -12.42 -1.76
CA LYS A 33 -1.86 -12.82 -0.71
C LYS A 33 -1.86 -11.84 0.46
N VAL A 34 -0.68 -11.36 0.87
CA VAL A 34 -0.55 -10.38 1.94
C VAL A 34 -1.15 -9.05 1.52
N SER A 35 -0.85 -8.58 0.30
CA SER A 35 -1.44 -7.35 -0.25
C SER A 35 -2.96 -7.42 -0.25
N ASP A 36 -3.53 -8.55 -0.65
CA ASP A 36 -4.96 -8.75 -0.69
C ASP A 36 -5.56 -8.70 0.73
N ALA A 37 -4.97 -9.44 1.66
CA ALA A 37 -5.43 -9.48 3.05
C ALA A 37 -5.32 -8.12 3.75
N GLU A 38 -4.28 -7.35 3.45
CA GLU A 38 -4.05 -6.02 4.00
C GLU A 38 -4.75 -4.91 3.22
N ARG A 39 -5.43 -5.26 2.12
CA ARG A 39 -6.11 -4.31 1.22
C ARG A 39 -5.16 -3.28 0.62
N LEU A 40 -3.93 -3.67 0.35
CA LEU A 40 -2.92 -2.84 -0.31
C LEU A 40 -3.10 -3.00 -1.82
N LEU A 41 -4.12 -2.32 -2.35
CA LEU A 41 -4.65 -2.52 -3.70
C LEU A 41 -4.69 -1.21 -4.48
N PHE A 42 -4.33 -1.26 -5.76
CA PHE A 42 -4.36 -0.12 -6.66
C PHE A 42 -5.35 -0.37 -7.80
N PRO A 43 -6.28 0.56 -8.07
CA PRO A 43 -7.12 0.48 -9.27
C PRO A 43 -6.34 1.02 -10.46
N VAL A 44 -6.07 0.18 -11.45
CA VAL A 44 -5.33 0.59 -12.65
C VAL A 44 -5.96 -0.04 -13.89
N CYS A 45 -6.10 0.76 -14.97
CA CYS A 45 -6.58 0.22 -16.23
C CYS A 45 -5.54 -0.75 -16.83
N PRO A 46 -5.93 -1.62 -17.77
CA PRO A 46 -4.99 -2.59 -18.35
C PRO A 46 -3.71 -1.95 -18.91
N GLU A 47 -3.83 -0.80 -19.55
CA GLU A 47 -2.68 -0.07 -20.09
C GLU A 47 -1.68 0.34 -19.01
N HIS A 48 -2.17 0.80 -17.87
CA HIS A 48 -1.31 1.23 -16.76
C HIS A 48 -1.00 0.12 -15.76
N HIS A 49 -1.63 -1.03 -15.90
CA HIS A 49 -1.36 -2.21 -15.07
C HIS A 49 -0.18 -3.03 -15.64
N ASN A 50 -0.31 -3.55 -16.86
CA ASN A 50 0.69 -4.46 -17.40
C ASN A 50 0.81 -4.44 -18.94
N MET A 51 0.02 -3.65 -19.67
CA MET A 51 -0.01 -3.70 -21.13
C MET A 51 0.74 -2.56 -21.82
N GLY A 52 0.93 -1.43 -21.14
CA GLY A 52 1.59 -0.27 -21.73
C GLY A 52 2.97 -0.02 -21.14
N ASN A 53 3.77 0.80 -21.83
CA ASN A 53 5.10 1.18 -21.37
C ASN A 53 5.08 2.03 -20.09
N ASN A 54 3.96 2.67 -19.79
CA ASN A 54 3.74 3.44 -18.56
C ASN A 54 2.92 2.67 -17.54
N SER A 55 3.04 1.34 -17.53
CA SER A 55 2.34 0.47 -16.60
C SER A 55 3.16 0.18 -15.35
N ILE A 56 2.48 -0.19 -14.28
CA ILE A 56 3.14 -0.55 -13.01
C ILE A 56 4.10 -1.72 -13.21
N HIS A 57 3.73 -2.71 -14.03
CA HIS A 57 4.57 -3.90 -14.22
C HIS A 57 5.75 -3.69 -15.17
N LEU A 58 5.63 -2.79 -16.17
CA LEU A 58 6.65 -2.64 -17.20
C LEU A 58 7.54 -1.41 -17.03
N ASN A 59 7.07 -0.39 -16.31
CA ASN A 59 7.85 0.83 -16.08
C ASN A 59 8.50 0.81 -14.70
N PRO A 60 9.84 0.76 -14.61
CA PRO A 60 10.52 0.67 -13.31
C PRO A 60 10.22 1.84 -12.37
N VAL A 61 10.07 3.03 -12.91
CA VAL A 61 9.77 4.24 -12.11
C VAL A 61 8.38 4.13 -11.49
N ILE A 62 7.38 3.76 -12.31
CA ILE A 62 6.00 3.62 -11.84
C ILE A 62 5.88 2.45 -10.86
N ASN A 63 6.59 1.35 -11.13
CA ASN A 63 6.65 0.22 -10.21
C ASN A 63 7.21 0.65 -8.84
N THR A 64 8.32 1.36 -8.82
CA THR A 64 8.93 1.86 -7.59
C THR A 64 8.00 2.80 -6.85
N TRP A 65 7.37 3.74 -7.58
CA TRP A 65 6.38 4.65 -6.99
C TRP A 65 5.25 3.88 -6.31
N SER A 66 4.71 2.86 -6.96
CA SER A 66 3.60 2.09 -6.38
C SER A 66 3.99 1.39 -5.08
N LYS A 67 5.20 0.87 -5.01
CA LYS A 67 5.72 0.23 -3.80
C LYS A 67 5.91 1.23 -2.66
N ILE A 68 6.47 2.40 -2.96
CA ILE A 68 6.64 3.47 -1.98
C ILE A 68 5.26 3.95 -1.47
N ALA A 69 4.33 4.22 -2.38
CA ALA A 69 2.98 4.65 -2.01
C ALA A 69 2.26 3.58 -1.18
N GLY A 70 2.42 2.32 -1.55
CA GLY A 70 1.84 1.19 -0.82
C GLY A 70 2.38 1.08 0.60
N GLU A 71 3.69 1.18 0.77
CA GLU A 71 4.30 1.13 2.10
C GLU A 71 3.86 2.31 2.97
N LEU A 72 3.85 3.52 2.43
CA LEU A 72 3.42 4.69 3.18
C LEU A 72 1.95 4.59 3.60
N ALA A 73 1.09 4.10 2.73
CA ALA A 73 -0.32 3.88 3.06
C ALA A 73 -0.48 2.85 4.19
N TRP A 74 0.28 1.76 4.12
CA TRP A 74 0.25 0.73 5.15
C TRP A 74 0.77 1.23 6.49
N GLU A 75 1.89 1.96 6.49
CA GLU A 75 2.45 2.54 7.70
C GLU A 75 1.47 3.54 8.35
N CYS A 76 0.80 4.34 7.53
CA CYS A 76 -0.21 5.27 8.02
C CYS A 76 -1.38 4.54 8.68
N GLN A 77 -1.85 3.47 8.07
CA GLN A 77 -2.92 2.63 8.63
C GLN A 77 -2.50 2.01 9.95
N TYR A 78 -1.28 1.49 10.02
CA TYR A 78 -0.73 0.91 11.24
C TYR A 78 -0.68 1.94 12.38
N LEU A 79 -0.18 3.15 12.09
CA LEU A 79 -0.09 4.23 13.08
C LEU A 79 -1.47 4.66 13.58
N ALA A 80 -2.45 4.73 12.68
CA ALA A 80 -3.83 5.07 13.06
C ALA A 80 -4.42 4.02 14.03
N GLN A 81 -4.13 2.74 13.80
CA GLN A 81 -4.56 1.67 14.69
C GLN A 81 -3.88 1.76 16.05
N GLN A 82 -2.58 2.09 16.09
CA GLN A 82 -1.85 2.25 17.35
C GLN A 82 -2.39 3.43 18.16
N LEU A 83 -2.72 4.54 17.50
CA LEU A 83 -3.32 5.70 18.18
C LEU A 83 -4.69 5.35 18.78
N ALA A 84 -5.50 4.61 18.06
CA ALA A 84 -6.80 4.15 18.57
C ALA A 84 -6.63 3.25 19.80
N ASP A 85 -5.63 2.36 19.77
CA ASP A 85 -5.33 1.46 20.89
C ASP A 85 -4.83 2.24 22.13
N VAL A 86 -4.00 3.27 21.96
CA VAL A 86 -3.56 4.15 23.04
C VAL A 86 -4.75 4.83 23.71
N ASP A 87 -5.63 5.39 22.90
CA ASP A 87 -6.83 6.08 23.37
C ASP A 87 -7.76 5.13 24.14
N LYS A 88 -7.91 3.91 23.63
CA LYS A 88 -8.83 2.91 24.18
C LYS A 88 -8.26 2.20 25.41
N ASN A 89 -6.97 1.89 25.44
CA ASN A 89 -6.35 1.04 26.45
C ASN A 89 -5.42 1.79 27.41
N GLY A 90 -5.23 3.10 27.22
CA GLY A 90 -4.37 3.90 28.07
C GLY A 90 -2.89 3.56 27.97
N LEU A 91 -2.43 3.09 26.81
CA LEU A 91 -1.02 2.78 26.60
C LEU A 91 -0.16 4.03 26.56
N ASP A 92 1.11 3.89 26.92
CA ASP A 92 2.08 4.97 26.82
C ASP A 92 2.23 5.45 25.39
N ILE A 93 2.26 6.78 25.21
CA ILE A 93 2.47 7.40 23.91
C ILE A 93 3.96 7.37 23.60
N LYS A 94 4.32 6.73 22.49
CA LYS A 94 5.68 6.76 21.95
C LYS A 94 5.89 8.05 21.18
N SER A 95 7.16 8.42 20.93
CA SER A 95 7.48 9.51 20.03
C SER A 95 7.05 9.14 18.60
N VAL A 96 6.88 10.15 17.74
CA VAL A 96 6.55 9.95 16.33
C VAL A 96 7.63 9.12 15.63
N ASP A 97 8.90 9.38 15.94
CA ASP A 97 10.01 8.64 15.36
C ASP A 97 9.99 7.16 15.75
N GLU A 98 9.73 6.86 17.02
CA GLU A 98 9.63 5.48 17.50
C GLU A 98 8.50 4.73 16.82
N TRP A 99 7.33 5.35 16.68
CA TRP A 99 6.19 4.72 16.00
C TRP A 99 6.45 4.51 14.52
N ARG A 100 7.13 5.47 13.87
CA ARG A 100 7.48 5.33 12.45
C ARG A 100 8.46 4.19 12.22
N GLU A 101 9.47 4.06 13.07
CA GLU A 101 10.43 2.95 13.01
C GLU A 101 9.73 1.61 13.24
N GLU A 102 8.83 1.56 14.22
CA GLU A 102 8.03 0.35 14.48
C GLU A 102 7.17 -0.04 13.28
N ALA A 103 6.48 0.91 12.68
CA ALA A 103 5.66 0.68 11.51
C ALA A 103 6.49 0.12 10.34
N ARG A 104 7.67 0.69 10.09
CA ARG A 104 8.59 0.21 9.05
C ARG A 104 9.08 -1.20 9.30
N GLU A 105 9.45 -1.49 10.53
CA GLU A 105 9.88 -2.84 10.92
C GLU A 105 8.75 -3.85 10.75
N LYS A 106 7.53 -3.51 11.14
CA LYS A 106 6.36 -4.36 10.97
C LYS A 106 6.05 -4.60 9.50
N PHE A 107 6.16 -3.58 8.65
CA PHE A 107 6.00 -3.71 7.21
C PHE A 107 7.04 -4.67 6.64
N ARG A 108 8.32 -4.47 7.00
CA ARG A 108 9.41 -5.33 6.52
C ARG A 108 9.17 -6.79 6.89
N LYS A 109 8.71 -7.07 8.10
CA LYS A 109 8.39 -8.44 8.53
C LYS A 109 7.25 -9.03 7.72
N LYS A 110 6.25 -8.24 7.37
CA LYS A 110 5.07 -8.71 6.67
C LYS A 110 5.32 -8.91 5.18
N PHE A 111 6.03 -8.00 4.54
CA PHE A 111 6.24 -7.99 3.09
C PHE A 111 7.66 -8.39 2.65
N GLY A 112 8.59 -8.55 3.58
CA GLY A 112 9.95 -9.02 3.30
C GLY A 112 11.00 -7.94 3.07
N GLN A 113 10.60 -6.70 2.79
CA GLN A 113 11.52 -5.58 2.59
C GLN A 113 10.82 -4.24 2.75
N ASN A 114 11.59 -3.17 2.85
CA ASN A 114 11.10 -1.80 2.86
C ASN A 114 11.38 -1.12 1.53
N PHE A 115 10.56 -0.11 1.18
CA PHE A 115 10.71 0.72 -0.02
C PHE A 115 10.91 2.21 0.32
N VAL A 116 10.80 2.55 1.59
CA VAL A 116 11.03 3.90 2.11
C VAL A 116 12.05 3.89 3.23
#